data_0787c7d0936779a0613ea49ad91b6c4a
#
_entry.id   0787c7d0936779a0613ea49ad91b6c4a
#
_cell.length_a   1.000
_cell.length_b   1.000
_cell.length_c   1.000
_cell.angle_alpha   90.00
_cell.angle_beta   90.00
_cell.angle_gamma   90.00
#
_symmetry.space_group_name_H-M   'P 1'
#
loop_
_entity.id
_entity.type
_entity.pdbx_description
1 polymer ?
#
loop_
_entity_poly.entity_id
_entity_poly.type
_entity_poly.pdbx_seq_one_letter_code
_entity_poly.pdbx_strand_id
1 'polypeptide(L)'
;LLAIAMPKLMCRPRESQKPFCTWGAALLFFACYTPMLLIEFPGSFTYDVTAQTFQIAKNSYSMFYPLAHTLLLKFCLDAYGLLQSFEKCALLCSAIQMTLVSICFALVCASISRACSRRAARIAAAFFALCPYHAVFASNFTKDVLFAAFLAVFVAYTLEYVQAGGLCARRMAMCVFAGMMACLLRNNMIYAMLVWVALLLVFGRGVRRAACWALLAAALGMGANQALAALTHADSGDAKEMLSVPAQQLSRVYTLAPETFTDEEMVAMDTYFGNEGYTRYDATLADFTKNDLSTDVILEDKAGFFKLWLTVGRRRPDLYLDALLELDLPFLYPYRAYAGTAKYIETGMSPRALTMPFGGDDMNQPARFKGVRDWLDEHIWSTGARDIPALRWVFNAGVVIWLMLLSALFAMYTGNWKRFGILLLPILLWGTYLLGPVMQGRYLYPFICMLPLLLAVPKEWETERTVGALPQVRETRIVAFSSLRFPPRT
;
A
#
# COMPACT_ATOMS: atom_id res chain seq x y z
N LEU A 1 15.65 -0.44 -20.90
CA LEU A 1 17.09 -0.31 -20.54
C LEU A 1 17.33 -0.55 -19.05
N LEU A 2 16.62 0.10 -18.12
CA LEU A 2 16.74 -0.15 -16.67
C LEU A 2 16.40 -1.60 -16.32
N ALA A 3 15.33 -2.18 -16.88
CA ALA A 3 14.94 -3.57 -16.64
C ALA A 3 15.95 -4.59 -17.20
N ILE A 4 16.75 -4.21 -18.20
CA ILE A 4 17.79 -5.04 -18.79
C ILE A 4 19.15 -4.83 -18.11
N ALA A 5 19.46 -3.62 -17.66
CA ALA A 5 20.73 -3.28 -17.03
C ALA A 5 20.79 -3.68 -15.53
N MET A 6 19.69 -3.56 -14.81
CA MET A 6 19.62 -3.88 -13.37
C MET A 6 19.94 -5.35 -13.05
N PRO A 7 19.43 -6.38 -13.76
CA PRO A 7 19.81 -7.77 -13.50
C PRO A 7 21.31 -8.02 -13.62
N LYS A 8 21.96 -7.45 -14.63
CA LYS A 8 23.42 -7.60 -14.83
C LYS A 8 24.25 -6.95 -13.74
N LEU A 9 23.74 -5.88 -13.13
CA LEU A 9 24.40 -5.18 -12.02
C LEU A 9 24.26 -5.92 -10.68
N MET A 10 23.16 -6.67 -10.49
CA MET A 10 22.81 -7.28 -9.21
C MET A 10 23.25 -8.74 -9.05
N CYS A 11 23.47 -9.47 -10.14
CA CYS A 11 23.77 -10.91 -10.12
C CYS A 11 25.26 -11.21 -10.33
N ARG A 12 25.97 -11.65 -9.30
CA ARG A 12 27.28 -12.32 -9.36
C ARG A 12 27.23 -13.69 -8.66
N PRO A 13 28.11 -14.65 -9.04
CA PRO A 13 28.10 -15.99 -8.46
C PRO A 13 28.27 -15.99 -6.95
N ARG A 14 27.72 -17.01 -6.33
CA ARG A 14 27.72 -17.29 -4.90
C ARG A 14 29.12 -17.82 -4.49
N GLU A 15 30.09 -16.93 -4.29
CA GLU A 15 31.27 -17.25 -3.51
C GLU A 15 30.92 -17.28 -2.01
N SER A 16 31.64 -18.07 -1.22
CA SER A 16 31.52 -18.14 0.25
C SER A 16 31.59 -16.74 0.86
N GLN A 17 30.45 -16.09 1.01
CA GLN A 17 30.35 -14.70 1.47
C GLN A 17 29.99 -14.66 2.96
N LYS A 18 30.69 -13.81 3.72
CA LYS A 18 30.31 -13.49 5.10
C LYS A 18 28.81 -13.15 5.18
N PRO A 19 28.10 -13.58 6.23
CA PRO A 19 26.66 -13.29 6.37
C PRO A 19 26.40 -11.77 6.38
N PHE A 20 25.22 -11.37 5.88
CA PHE A 20 24.79 -9.97 5.96
C PHE A 20 24.54 -9.60 7.42
N CYS A 21 25.08 -8.47 7.86
CA CYS A 21 24.93 -7.99 9.24
C CYS A 21 23.54 -7.37 9.43
N THR A 22 22.54 -8.19 9.79
CA THR A 22 21.14 -7.77 9.92
C THR A 22 20.97 -6.74 11.03
N TRP A 23 21.55 -6.95 12.19
CA TRP A 23 21.44 -6.02 13.32
C TRP A 23 22.12 -4.68 13.04
N GLY A 24 23.30 -4.71 12.40
CA GLY A 24 24.00 -3.50 11.98
C GLY A 24 23.17 -2.69 10.97
N ALA A 25 22.46 -3.36 10.05
CA ALA A 25 21.57 -2.68 9.13
C ALA A 25 20.33 -2.09 9.83
N ALA A 26 19.74 -2.81 10.79
CA ALA A 26 18.61 -2.30 11.56
C ALA A 26 18.98 -1.04 12.36
N LEU A 27 20.15 -1.05 13.02
CA LEU A 27 20.68 0.12 13.73
C LEU A 27 20.96 1.29 12.78
N LEU A 28 21.52 1.01 11.59
CA LEU A 28 21.73 2.03 10.57
C LEU A 28 20.43 2.69 10.14
N PHE A 29 19.39 1.89 9.83
CA PHE A 29 18.10 2.43 9.41
C PHE A 29 17.45 3.26 10.52
N PHE A 30 17.44 2.75 11.74
CA PHE A 30 16.95 3.51 12.90
C PHE A 30 17.67 4.85 13.04
N ALA A 31 19.00 4.86 12.94
CA ALA A 31 19.79 6.09 13.01
C ALA A 31 19.47 7.05 11.85
N CYS A 32 19.29 6.53 10.61
CA CYS A 32 18.92 7.35 9.44
C CYS A 32 17.51 7.97 9.56
N TYR A 33 16.60 7.34 10.29
CA TYR A 33 15.22 7.86 10.47
C TYR A 33 15.10 8.80 11.68
N THR A 34 16.03 8.74 12.64
CA THR A 34 16.03 9.58 13.85
C THR A 34 15.96 11.08 13.56
N PRO A 35 16.68 11.66 12.56
CA PRO A 35 16.55 13.08 12.26
C PRO A 35 15.12 13.51 11.93
N MET A 36 14.38 12.68 11.20
CA MET A 36 12.98 12.95 10.86
C MET A 36 12.08 12.91 12.09
N LEU A 37 12.28 11.91 12.96
CA LEU A 37 11.56 11.84 14.24
C LEU A 37 11.84 13.06 15.12
N LEU A 38 13.06 13.60 15.10
CA LEU A 38 13.40 14.82 15.85
C LEU A 38 12.75 16.08 15.29
N ILE A 39 12.60 16.16 13.96
CA ILE A 39 11.90 17.25 13.27
C ILE A 39 10.41 17.20 13.61
N GLU A 40 9.79 16.03 13.53
CA GLU A 40 8.37 15.77 13.80
C GLU A 40 8.07 15.41 15.25
N PHE A 41 9.02 15.62 16.18
CA PHE A 41 8.88 15.20 17.58
C PHE A 41 7.55 15.61 18.18
N PRO A 42 6.87 14.71 18.91
CA PRO A 42 7.24 13.33 19.30
C PRO A 42 6.85 12.25 18.26
N GLY A 43 6.57 12.62 17.05
CA GLY A 43 6.14 11.85 15.91
C GLY A 43 4.96 12.52 15.22
N SER A 44 4.61 12.08 14.01
CA SER A 44 3.40 12.48 13.31
C SER A 44 2.36 11.36 13.34
N PHE A 45 1.08 11.72 13.26
CA PHE A 45 -0.05 10.81 13.41
C PHE A 45 -1.09 11.09 12.34
N THR A 46 -1.72 10.03 11.80
CA THR A 46 -2.81 10.19 10.83
C THR A 46 -4.16 10.40 11.53
N TYR A 47 -5.17 10.87 10.81
CA TYR A 47 -6.54 10.99 11.35
C TYR A 47 -7.11 9.62 11.80
N ASP A 48 -6.69 8.52 11.18
CA ASP A 48 -7.07 7.17 11.62
C ASP A 48 -6.68 6.93 13.08
N VAL A 49 -5.51 7.43 13.49
CA VAL A 49 -5.04 7.30 14.87
C VAL A 49 -5.94 8.09 15.83
N THR A 50 -6.42 9.27 15.42
CA THR A 50 -7.40 10.03 16.22
C THR A 50 -8.66 9.20 16.44
N ALA A 51 -9.21 8.60 15.40
CA ALA A 51 -10.40 7.76 15.53
C ALA A 51 -10.16 6.53 16.41
N GLN A 52 -8.98 5.88 16.28
CA GLN A 52 -8.58 4.77 17.16
C GLN A 52 -8.43 5.22 18.62
N THR A 53 -7.92 6.43 18.86
CA THR A 53 -7.79 6.99 20.22
C THR A 53 -9.17 7.24 20.84
N PHE A 54 -10.16 7.72 20.06
CA PHE A 54 -11.55 7.82 20.53
C PHE A 54 -12.15 6.46 20.88
N GLN A 55 -11.87 5.41 20.10
CA GLN A 55 -12.30 4.05 20.44
C GLN A 55 -11.71 3.59 21.78
N ILE A 56 -10.42 3.85 22.01
CA ILE A 56 -9.74 3.52 23.28
C ILE A 56 -10.35 4.30 24.45
N ALA A 57 -10.54 5.61 24.29
CA ALA A 57 -11.09 6.46 25.34
C ALA A 57 -12.53 6.08 25.74
N LYS A 58 -13.35 5.68 24.74
CA LYS A 58 -14.73 5.23 24.97
C LYS A 58 -14.83 3.75 25.32
N ASN A 59 -13.73 3.00 25.27
CA ASN A 59 -13.70 1.53 25.37
C ASN A 59 -14.74 0.85 24.44
N SER A 60 -14.90 1.41 23.23
CA SER A 60 -15.83 0.93 22.19
C SER A 60 -15.03 0.73 20.91
N TYR A 61 -14.79 -0.52 20.56
CA TYR A 61 -13.91 -0.90 19.46
C TYR A 61 -14.71 -1.27 18.21
N SER A 62 -14.13 -1.02 17.03
CA SER A 62 -14.70 -1.43 15.75
C SER A 62 -13.62 -2.08 14.87
N MET A 63 -14.01 -3.12 14.14
CA MET A 63 -13.17 -3.78 13.14
C MET A 63 -12.90 -2.93 11.89
N PHE A 64 -13.49 -1.73 11.81
CA PHE A 64 -13.20 -0.76 10.76
C PHE A 64 -11.70 -0.42 10.70
N TYR A 65 -11.10 -0.19 11.88
CA TYR A 65 -9.64 -0.08 12.02
C TYR A 65 -9.05 -1.41 12.45
N PRO A 66 -7.86 -1.80 11.96
CA PRO A 66 -7.19 -3.01 12.39
C PRO A 66 -6.96 -3.02 13.91
N LEU A 67 -7.63 -3.95 14.60
CA LEU A 67 -7.59 -4.04 16.06
C LEU A 67 -6.17 -4.23 16.60
N ALA A 68 -5.32 -4.97 15.90
CA ALA A 68 -3.93 -5.15 16.29
C ALA A 68 -3.18 -3.81 16.41
N HIS A 69 -3.42 -2.85 15.50
CA HIS A 69 -2.83 -1.51 15.58
C HIS A 69 -3.49 -0.67 16.67
N THR A 70 -4.81 -0.74 16.82
CA THR A 70 -5.53 -0.04 17.90
C THR A 70 -5.05 -0.50 19.28
N LEU A 71 -4.81 -1.79 19.47
CA LEU A 71 -4.28 -2.34 20.73
C LEU A 71 -2.80 -2.00 20.95
N LEU A 72 -1.99 -1.88 19.88
CA LEU A 72 -0.63 -1.35 20.00
C LEU A 72 -0.66 0.12 20.46
N LEU A 73 -1.54 0.93 19.89
CA LEU A 73 -1.76 2.31 20.34
C LEU A 73 -2.21 2.36 21.79
N LYS A 74 -3.19 1.51 22.17
CA LYS A 74 -3.64 1.39 23.54
C LYS A 74 -2.50 1.06 24.51
N PHE A 75 -1.66 0.08 24.17
CA PHE A 75 -0.48 -0.27 24.97
C PHE A 75 0.43 0.93 25.24
N CYS A 76 0.67 1.75 24.20
CA CYS A 76 1.47 2.97 24.34
C CYS A 76 0.78 4.03 25.19
N LEU A 77 -0.54 4.17 25.09
CA LEU A 77 -1.32 5.14 25.90
C LEU A 77 -1.47 4.67 27.36
N ASP A 78 -1.62 3.38 27.61
CA ASP A 78 -1.66 2.79 28.96
C ASP A 78 -0.32 3.02 29.72
N ALA A 79 0.79 3.20 28.98
CA ALA A 79 2.07 3.59 29.57
C ALA A 79 2.05 4.99 30.19
N TYR A 80 0.99 5.80 30.02
CA TYR A 80 0.82 7.09 30.68
C TYR A 80 0.90 6.97 32.21
N GLY A 81 0.37 5.90 32.79
CA GLY A 81 0.49 5.63 34.22
C GLY A 81 1.92 5.64 34.74
N LEU A 82 2.89 5.21 33.91
CA LEU A 82 4.32 5.20 34.21
C LEU A 82 5.03 6.48 33.77
N LEU A 83 4.74 6.93 32.54
CA LEU A 83 5.47 8.02 31.87
C LEU A 83 5.00 9.41 32.30
N GLN A 84 3.77 9.53 32.80
CA GLN A 84 3.12 10.76 33.24
C GLN A 84 3.16 11.90 32.20
N SER A 85 3.13 11.53 30.91
CA SER A 85 3.20 12.45 29.76
C SER A 85 2.69 11.82 28.50
N PHE A 86 1.70 12.43 27.85
CA PHE A 86 1.23 12.02 26.54
C PHE A 86 2.30 12.16 25.44
N GLU A 87 3.18 13.17 25.58
CA GLU A 87 4.31 13.35 24.67
C GLU A 87 5.26 12.14 24.68
N LYS A 88 5.55 11.59 25.86
CA LYS A 88 6.35 10.36 25.98
C LYS A 88 5.59 9.14 25.48
N CYS A 89 4.28 9.06 25.62
CA CYS A 89 3.46 8.01 25.03
C CYS A 89 3.49 8.07 23.51
N ALA A 90 3.38 9.27 22.93
CA ALA A 90 3.49 9.49 21.49
C ALA A 90 4.87 9.10 20.96
N LEU A 91 5.94 9.51 21.66
CA LEU A 91 7.31 9.11 21.34
C LEU A 91 7.48 7.58 21.40
N LEU A 92 6.86 6.92 22.37
CA LEU A 92 6.88 5.45 22.47
C LEU A 92 6.24 4.79 21.26
N CYS A 93 5.07 5.29 20.79
CA CYS A 93 4.43 4.81 19.55
C CYS A 93 5.41 4.88 18.37
N SER A 94 5.99 6.07 18.14
CA SER A 94 6.89 6.33 17.01
C SER A 94 8.18 5.50 17.12
N ALA A 95 8.75 5.37 18.32
CA ALA A 95 9.96 4.58 18.55
C ALA A 95 9.74 3.08 18.32
N ILE A 96 8.60 2.52 18.77
CA ILE A 96 8.24 1.12 18.52
C ILE A 96 8.10 0.89 17.01
N GLN A 97 7.30 1.72 16.32
CA GLN A 97 7.12 1.60 14.88
C GLN A 97 8.46 1.69 14.14
N MET A 98 9.27 2.71 14.40
CA MET A 98 10.56 2.93 13.76
C MET A 98 11.50 1.74 13.98
N THR A 99 11.50 1.15 15.18
CA THR A 99 12.27 -0.05 15.51
C THR A 99 11.82 -1.25 14.68
N LEU A 100 10.51 -1.52 14.64
CA LEU A 100 9.93 -2.64 13.87
C LEU A 100 10.20 -2.50 12.38
N VAL A 101 10.02 -1.31 11.81
CA VAL A 101 10.31 -1.02 10.39
C VAL A 101 11.80 -1.25 10.09
N SER A 102 12.69 -0.76 10.94
CA SER A 102 14.14 -0.93 10.76
C SER A 102 14.55 -2.40 10.79
N ILE A 103 13.98 -3.19 11.69
CA ILE A 103 14.20 -4.64 11.76
C ILE A 103 13.65 -5.33 10.50
N CYS A 104 12.44 -5.01 10.08
CA CYS A 104 11.82 -5.58 8.88
C CYS A 104 12.66 -5.31 7.62
N PHE A 105 13.11 -4.08 7.40
CA PHE A 105 13.94 -3.75 6.24
C PHE A 105 15.32 -4.43 6.29
N ALA A 106 15.90 -4.58 7.48
CA ALA A 106 17.13 -5.36 7.64
C ALA A 106 16.94 -6.84 7.30
N LEU A 107 15.78 -7.43 7.67
CA LEU A 107 15.41 -8.79 7.28
C LEU A 107 15.19 -8.93 5.77
N VAL A 108 14.58 -7.94 5.12
CA VAL A 108 14.46 -7.88 3.65
C VAL A 108 15.85 -7.87 2.99
N CYS A 109 16.75 -7.01 3.45
CA CYS A 109 18.13 -6.97 2.93
C CYS A 109 18.87 -8.29 3.13
N ALA A 110 18.71 -8.91 4.31
CA ALA A 110 19.32 -10.22 4.59
C ALA A 110 18.76 -11.32 3.65
N SER A 111 17.46 -11.30 3.37
CA SER A 111 16.82 -12.20 2.41
C SER A 111 17.34 -11.98 0.99
N ILE A 112 17.40 -10.72 0.52
CA ILE A 112 17.99 -10.38 -0.79
C ILE A 112 19.46 -10.84 -0.88
N SER A 113 20.23 -10.72 0.20
CA SER A 113 21.63 -11.19 0.24
C SER A 113 21.73 -12.69 -0.01
N ARG A 114 20.77 -13.48 0.53
CA ARG A 114 20.75 -14.94 0.36
C ARG A 114 20.15 -15.36 -0.98
N ALA A 115 19.06 -14.68 -1.38
CA ALA A 115 18.35 -14.99 -2.60
C ALA A 115 19.06 -14.52 -3.87
N CYS A 116 19.72 -13.39 -3.86
CA CYS A 116 20.36 -12.78 -5.03
C CYS A 116 21.85 -12.61 -4.84
N SER A 117 22.27 -11.53 -4.17
CA SER A 117 23.69 -11.24 -3.93
C SER A 117 23.87 -10.24 -2.80
N ARG A 118 25.06 -10.24 -2.19
CA ARG A 118 25.44 -9.23 -1.20
C ARG A 118 25.48 -7.81 -1.77
N ARG A 119 25.79 -7.67 -3.07
CA ARG A 119 25.76 -6.38 -3.76
C ARG A 119 24.31 -5.86 -3.86
N ALA A 120 23.38 -6.70 -4.27
CA ALA A 120 21.97 -6.37 -4.31
C ALA A 120 21.43 -5.97 -2.93
N ALA A 121 21.83 -6.70 -1.87
CA ALA A 121 21.47 -6.36 -0.50
C ALA A 121 22.02 -5.00 -0.04
N ARG A 122 23.25 -4.63 -0.44
CA ARG A 122 23.81 -3.30 -0.12
C ARG A 122 23.09 -2.19 -0.87
N ILE A 123 22.70 -2.40 -2.13
CA ILE A 123 21.88 -1.44 -2.89
C ILE A 123 20.53 -1.27 -2.24
N ALA A 124 19.88 -2.38 -1.84
CA ALA A 124 18.62 -2.33 -1.10
C ALA A 124 18.79 -1.60 0.25
N ALA A 125 19.89 -1.86 0.97
CA ALA A 125 20.17 -1.17 2.24
C ALA A 125 20.40 0.34 2.03
N ALA A 126 21.12 0.74 0.99
CA ALA A 126 21.27 2.15 0.63
C ALA A 126 19.92 2.79 0.27
N PHE A 127 19.04 2.09 -0.45
CA PHE A 127 17.71 2.54 -0.76
C PHE A 127 16.88 2.75 0.52
N PHE A 128 16.83 1.76 1.43
CA PHE A 128 16.09 1.90 2.68
C PHE A 128 16.66 2.98 3.60
N ALA A 129 17.98 3.18 3.63
CA ALA A 129 18.61 4.20 4.45
C ALA A 129 18.41 5.63 3.93
N LEU A 130 18.48 5.81 2.60
CA LEU A 130 18.62 7.13 1.97
C LEU A 130 17.33 7.64 1.30
N CYS A 131 16.38 6.77 1.00
CA CYS A 131 15.12 7.21 0.41
C CYS A 131 14.30 7.99 1.44
N PRO A 132 13.99 9.27 1.20
CA PRO A 132 13.30 10.13 2.18
C PRO A 132 11.92 9.60 2.57
N TYR A 133 11.28 8.86 1.69
CA TYR A 133 9.98 8.24 1.95
C TYR A 133 9.99 7.37 3.20
N HIS A 134 11.08 6.61 3.41
CA HIS A 134 11.19 5.72 4.55
C HIS A 134 11.38 6.46 5.87
N ALA A 135 12.18 7.54 5.89
CA ALA A 135 12.35 8.37 7.09
C ALA A 135 11.04 9.03 7.52
N VAL A 136 10.30 9.56 6.54
CA VAL A 136 8.99 10.19 6.73
C VAL A 136 7.99 9.20 7.32
N PHE A 137 7.79 8.07 6.64
CA PHE A 137 6.79 7.09 7.08
C PHE A 137 7.21 6.37 8.35
N ALA A 138 8.50 6.18 8.62
CA ALA A 138 8.95 5.58 9.87
C ALA A 138 8.58 6.42 11.10
N SER A 139 8.57 7.77 10.97
CA SER A 139 8.16 8.71 12.02
C SER A 139 6.66 9.00 12.07
N ASN A 140 5.91 8.59 11.05
CA ASN A 140 4.45 8.77 10.96
C ASN A 140 3.74 7.50 11.46
N PHE A 141 3.21 7.53 12.68
CA PHE A 141 2.58 6.38 13.30
C PHE A 141 1.26 6.05 12.62
N THR A 142 1.24 4.93 11.88
CA THR A 142 0.04 4.43 11.19
C THR A 142 0.15 2.93 10.89
N LYS A 143 -0.99 2.27 10.88
CA LYS A 143 -1.13 0.85 10.51
C LYS A 143 -0.47 0.51 9.16
N ASP A 144 -0.55 1.44 8.21
CA ASP A 144 -0.08 1.24 6.83
C ASP A 144 1.45 1.08 6.74
N VAL A 145 2.19 1.71 7.65
CA VAL A 145 3.65 1.61 7.71
C VAL A 145 4.10 0.24 8.20
N LEU A 146 3.52 -0.23 9.30
CA LEU A 146 3.80 -1.57 9.81
C LEU A 146 3.35 -2.65 8.83
N PHE A 147 2.17 -2.47 8.22
CA PHE A 147 1.68 -3.33 7.15
C PHE A 147 2.70 -3.46 6.02
N ALA A 148 3.18 -2.34 5.48
CA ALA A 148 4.14 -2.31 4.38
C ALA A 148 5.44 -3.02 4.73
N ALA A 149 5.95 -2.82 5.94
CA ALA A 149 7.18 -3.43 6.42
C ALA A 149 7.04 -4.97 6.55
N PHE A 150 5.96 -5.45 7.16
CA PHE A 150 5.70 -6.90 7.28
C PHE A 150 5.40 -7.55 5.94
N LEU A 151 4.65 -6.88 5.05
CA LEU A 151 4.42 -7.38 3.70
C LEU A 151 5.74 -7.53 2.92
N ALA A 152 6.64 -6.57 3.02
CA ALA A 152 7.95 -6.66 2.37
C ALA A 152 8.77 -7.84 2.89
N VAL A 153 8.73 -8.13 4.19
CA VAL A 153 9.36 -9.33 4.79
C VAL A 153 8.71 -10.60 4.26
N PHE A 154 7.39 -10.66 4.22
CA PHE A 154 6.66 -11.83 3.69
C PHE A 154 7.03 -12.13 2.24
N VAL A 155 7.01 -11.09 1.37
CA VAL A 155 7.40 -11.24 -0.05
C VAL A 155 8.87 -11.63 -0.19
N ALA A 156 9.78 -11.04 0.61
CA ALA A 156 11.20 -11.37 0.59
C ALA A 156 11.47 -12.83 0.95
N TYR A 157 10.85 -13.33 2.01
CA TYR A 157 11.01 -14.75 2.40
C TYR A 157 10.30 -15.71 1.44
N THR A 158 9.19 -15.30 0.84
CA THR A 158 8.54 -16.10 -0.22
C THR A 158 9.45 -16.20 -1.45
N LEU A 159 10.11 -15.11 -1.86
CA LEU A 159 11.11 -15.12 -2.92
C LEU A 159 12.27 -16.05 -2.59
N GLU A 160 12.83 -15.95 -1.38
CA GLU A 160 13.91 -16.81 -0.90
C GLU A 160 13.48 -18.30 -0.86
N TYR A 161 12.25 -18.58 -0.39
CA TYR A 161 11.68 -19.92 -0.37
C TYR A 161 11.58 -20.54 -1.75
N VAL A 162 11.02 -19.81 -2.70
CA VAL A 162 10.81 -20.29 -4.07
C VAL A 162 12.15 -20.53 -4.78
N GLN A 163 13.15 -19.69 -4.51
CA GLN A 163 14.47 -19.81 -5.11
C GLN A 163 15.30 -20.95 -4.51
N ALA A 164 15.32 -21.07 -3.17
CA ALA A 164 16.11 -22.09 -2.48
C ALA A 164 15.41 -23.47 -2.44
N GLY A 165 14.15 -23.56 -2.87
CA GLY A 165 13.32 -24.77 -2.75
C GLY A 165 12.86 -25.06 -1.32
N GLY A 166 13.12 -24.18 -0.36
CA GLY A 166 12.73 -24.29 1.04
C GLY A 166 13.41 -23.26 1.95
N LEU A 167 12.91 -23.13 3.18
CA LEU A 167 13.51 -22.35 4.25
C LEU A 167 13.73 -23.22 5.49
N CYS A 168 14.70 -22.85 6.33
CA CYS A 168 14.79 -23.44 7.66
C CYS A 168 13.58 -23.05 8.52
N ALA A 169 13.23 -23.86 9.52
CA ALA A 169 12.03 -23.68 10.35
C ALA A 169 11.88 -22.26 10.91
N ARG A 170 12.97 -21.66 11.42
CA ARG A 170 12.96 -20.30 11.95
C ARG A 170 12.53 -19.26 10.90
N ARG A 171 13.11 -19.32 9.68
CA ARG A 171 12.76 -18.37 8.60
C ARG A 171 11.36 -18.62 8.07
N MET A 172 10.92 -19.86 8.03
CA MET A 172 9.55 -20.20 7.68
C MET A 172 8.55 -19.64 8.69
N ALA A 173 8.82 -19.81 9.99
CA ALA A 173 7.98 -19.21 11.04
C ALA A 173 7.93 -17.67 10.92
N MET A 174 9.06 -17.01 10.61
CA MET A 174 9.10 -15.56 10.37
C MET A 174 8.32 -15.16 9.11
N CYS A 175 8.36 -15.97 8.05
CA CYS A 175 7.57 -15.73 6.84
C CYS A 175 6.07 -15.79 7.16
N VAL A 176 5.61 -16.86 7.81
CA VAL A 176 4.21 -17.02 8.21
C VAL A 176 3.78 -15.90 9.17
N PHE A 177 4.61 -15.56 10.16
CA PHE A 177 4.35 -14.46 11.08
C PHE A 177 4.22 -13.12 10.34
N ALA A 178 5.11 -12.81 9.40
CA ALA A 178 5.06 -11.57 8.62
C ALA A 178 3.79 -11.49 7.75
N GLY A 179 3.39 -12.61 7.12
CA GLY A 179 2.14 -12.69 6.36
C GLY A 179 0.90 -12.54 7.25
N MET A 180 0.90 -13.17 8.44
CA MET A 180 -0.14 -13.01 9.46
C MET A 180 -0.27 -11.53 9.87
N MET A 181 0.85 -10.88 10.21
CA MET A 181 0.86 -9.47 10.60
C MET A 181 0.38 -8.55 9.46
N ALA A 182 0.74 -8.84 8.21
CA ALA A 182 0.22 -8.10 7.07
C ALA A 182 -1.32 -8.21 6.97
N CYS A 183 -1.88 -9.40 7.18
CA CYS A 183 -3.34 -9.58 7.21
C CYS A 183 -4.02 -8.91 8.43
N LEU A 184 -3.35 -8.87 9.59
CA LEU A 184 -3.86 -8.23 10.80
C LEU A 184 -3.86 -6.70 10.73
N LEU A 185 -2.89 -6.13 10.00
CA LEU A 185 -2.71 -4.67 9.91
C LEU A 185 -3.49 -4.03 8.77
N ARG A 186 -4.02 -4.83 7.83
CA ARG A 186 -4.83 -4.32 6.73
C ARG A 186 -5.87 -5.33 6.25
N ASN A 187 -7.14 -5.00 6.42
CA ASN A 187 -8.28 -5.90 6.15
C ASN A 187 -8.31 -6.40 4.69
N ASN A 188 -8.05 -5.52 3.72
CA ASN A 188 -8.09 -5.89 2.30
C ASN A 188 -6.93 -6.80 1.87
N MET A 189 -5.85 -6.92 2.66
CA MET A 189 -4.76 -7.86 2.39
C MET A 189 -5.23 -9.31 2.40
N ILE A 190 -6.21 -9.65 3.23
CA ILE A 190 -6.77 -11.00 3.30
C ILE A 190 -7.36 -11.41 1.93
N TYR A 191 -8.13 -10.53 1.30
CA TYR A 191 -8.72 -10.80 -0.01
C TYR A 191 -7.66 -10.98 -1.09
N ALA A 192 -6.67 -10.07 -1.15
CA ALA A 192 -5.54 -10.19 -2.08
C ALA A 192 -4.76 -11.50 -1.86
N MET A 193 -4.53 -11.89 -0.59
CA MET A 193 -3.82 -13.11 -0.23
C MET A 193 -4.60 -14.37 -0.65
N LEU A 194 -5.90 -14.43 -0.40
CA LEU A 194 -6.74 -15.59 -0.76
C LEU A 194 -6.84 -15.78 -2.27
N VAL A 195 -7.04 -14.70 -3.03
CA VAL A 195 -7.04 -14.75 -4.51
C VAL A 195 -5.67 -15.18 -5.02
N TRP A 196 -4.59 -14.64 -4.47
CA TRP A 196 -3.23 -15.03 -4.81
C TRP A 196 -2.96 -16.52 -4.54
N VAL A 197 -3.35 -17.03 -3.38
CA VAL A 197 -3.26 -18.45 -3.02
C VAL A 197 -4.02 -19.32 -4.03
N ALA A 198 -5.25 -18.96 -4.36
CA ALA A 198 -6.05 -19.69 -5.34
C ALA A 198 -5.35 -19.76 -6.71
N LEU A 199 -4.84 -18.62 -7.21
CA LEU A 199 -4.10 -18.56 -8.46
C LEU A 199 -2.82 -19.39 -8.44
N LEU A 200 -2.07 -19.39 -7.32
CA LEU A 200 -0.87 -20.20 -7.19
C LEU A 200 -1.18 -21.71 -7.13
N LEU A 201 -2.28 -22.11 -6.52
CA LEU A 201 -2.69 -23.52 -6.47
C LEU A 201 -3.10 -24.03 -7.85
N VAL A 202 -3.79 -23.22 -8.64
CA VAL A 202 -4.25 -23.60 -9.98
C VAL A 202 -3.11 -23.52 -11.01
N PHE A 203 -2.42 -22.41 -11.08
CA PHE A 203 -1.48 -22.10 -12.17
C PHE A 203 -0.01 -22.14 -11.74
N GLY A 204 0.29 -22.11 -10.45
CA GLY A 204 1.62 -21.91 -9.91
C GLY A 204 2.49 -23.17 -9.88
N ARG A 205 2.82 -23.76 -11.04
CA ARG A 205 3.76 -24.89 -11.09
C ARG A 205 5.10 -24.50 -10.48
N GLY A 206 5.54 -25.23 -9.43
CA GLY A 206 6.79 -24.98 -8.70
C GLY A 206 6.68 -23.97 -7.54
N VAL A 207 5.53 -23.29 -7.35
CA VAL A 207 5.29 -22.37 -6.22
C VAL A 207 4.10 -22.78 -5.34
N ARG A 208 3.40 -23.89 -5.63
CA ARG A 208 2.22 -24.34 -4.87
C ARG A 208 2.48 -24.51 -3.37
N ARG A 209 3.68 -24.96 -2.98
CA ARG A 209 4.03 -25.08 -1.56
C ARG A 209 4.07 -23.71 -0.85
N ALA A 210 4.45 -22.64 -1.56
CA ALA A 210 4.39 -21.29 -1.02
C ALA A 210 2.95 -20.87 -0.73
N ALA A 211 1.99 -21.29 -1.58
CA ALA A 211 0.57 -21.03 -1.36
C ALA A 211 0.05 -21.67 -0.05
N CYS A 212 0.54 -22.85 0.35
CA CYS A 212 0.15 -23.48 1.62
C CYS A 212 0.58 -22.64 2.83
N TRP A 213 1.79 -22.09 2.81
CA TRP A 213 2.29 -21.21 3.89
C TRP A 213 1.57 -19.86 3.91
N ALA A 214 1.25 -19.32 2.73
CA ALA A 214 0.44 -18.12 2.61
C ALA A 214 -0.98 -18.34 3.14
N LEU A 215 -1.59 -19.47 2.83
CA LEU A 215 -2.90 -19.84 3.36
C LEU A 215 -2.86 -19.96 4.89
N LEU A 216 -1.82 -20.58 5.44
CA LEU A 216 -1.61 -20.65 6.89
C LEU A 216 -1.48 -19.24 7.50
N ALA A 217 -0.71 -18.34 6.87
CA ALA A 217 -0.56 -16.98 7.34
C ALA A 217 -1.90 -16.22 7.31
N ALA A 218 -2.68 -16.36 6.23
CA ALA A 218 -4.01 -15.76 6.12
C ALA A 218 -4.98 -16.32 7.17
N ALA A 219 -5.00 -17.64 7.35
CA ALA A 219 -5.86 -18.30 8.35
C ALA A 219 -5.52 -17.85 9.78
N LEU A 220 -4.22 -17.77 10.12
CA LEU A 220 -3.77 -17.25 11.41
C LEU A 220 -4.13 -15.76 11.57
N GLY A 221 -3.99 -14.96 10.52
CA GLY A 221 -4.38 -13.55 10.52
C GLY A 221 -5.88 -13.35 10.75
N MET A 222 -6.71 -14.11 10.02
CA MET A 222 -8.17 -14.09 10.20
C MET A 222 -8.57 -14.56 11.59
N GLY A 223 -8.01 -15.69 12.06
CA GLY A 223 -8.30 -16.23 13.38
C GLY A 223 -7.89 -15.28 14.51
N ALA A 224 -6.73 -14.65 14.40
CA ALA A 224 -6.27 -13.67 15.36
C ALA A 224 -7.15 -12.39 15.34
N ASN A 225 -7.58 -11.93 14.17
CA ASN A 225 -8.49 -10.77 14.06
C ASN A 225 -9.84 -11.06 14.74
N GLN A 226 -10.42 -12.25 14.50
CA GLN A 226 -11.65 -12.69 15.17
C GLN A 226 -11.47 -12.85 16.69
N ALA A 227 -10.35 -13.40 17.13
CA ALA A 227 -10.04 -13.51 18.55
C ALA A 227 -9.92 -12.13 19.21
N LEU A 228 -9.24 -11.17 18.55
CA LEU A 228 -9.14 -9.79 19.04
C LEU A 228 -10.53 -9.12 19.08
N ALA A 229 -11.36 -9.32 18.05
CA ALA A 229 -12.72 -8.77 18.03
C ALA A 229 -13.58 -9.34 19.18
N ALA A 230 -13.48 -10.63 19.44
CA ALA A 230 -14.19 -11.27 20.55
C ALA A 230 -13.70 -10.75 21.92
N LEU A 231 -12.38 -10.59 22.09
CA LEU A 231 -11.77 -10.10 23.33
C LEU A 231 -12.09 -8.62 23.62
N THR A 232 -12.24 -7.81 22.58
CA THR A 232 -12.53 -6.38 22.70
C THR A 232 -14.01 -6.05 22.54
N HIS A 233 -14.86 -7.04 22.28
CA HIS A 233 -16.27 -6.85 21.93
C HIS A 233 -16.45 -5.84 20.78
N ALA A 234 -15.56 -5.91 19.77
CA ALA A 234 -15.54 -4.95 18.67
C ALA A 234 -16.72 -5.15 17.72
N ASP A 235 -17.35 -4.05 17.34
CA ASP A 235 -18.41 -4.02 16.31
C ASP A 235 -17.82 -4.38 14.94
N SER A 236 -18.67 -4.92 14.06
CA SER A 236 -18.31 -5.13 12.65
C SER A 236 -17.97 -3.79 11.97
N GLY A 237 -17.08 -3.83 11.01
CA GLY A 237 -16.75 -2.65 10.21
C GLY A 237 -17.94 -2.11 9.41
N ASP A 238 -17.87 -0.83 9.01
CA ASP A 238 -18.91 -0.17 8.23
C ASP A 238 -18.96 -0.74 6.79
N ALA A 239 -20.13 -1.17 6.35
CA ALA A 239 -20.37 -1.64 4.99
C ALA A 239 -20.21 -0.54 3.92
N LYS A 240 -20.21 0.73 4.30
CA LYS A 240 -20.03 1.89 3.40
C LYS A 240 -18.76 1.80 2.56
N GLU A 241 -17.68 1.24 3.13
CA GLU A 241 -16.41 1.13 2.41
C GLU A 241 -16.51 0.30 1.12
N MET A 242 -17.35 -0.74 1.12
CA MET A 242 -17.56 -1.57 -0.07
C MET A 242 -18.43 -0.88 -1.15
N LEU A 243 -19.11 0.21 -0.79
CA LEU A 243 -19.99 0.95 -1.66
C LEU A 243 -19.33 2.20 -2.27
N SER A 244 -18.07 2.43 -2.03
CA SER A 244 -17.33 3.61 -2.52
C SER A 244 -17.42 3.75 -4.05
N VAL A 245 -17.15 2.69 -4.80
CA VAL A 245 -17.20 2.71 -6.26
C VAL A 245 -18.63 2.92 -6.79
N PRO A 246 -19.65 2.14 -6.36
CA PRO A 246 -21.03 2.39 -6.75
C PRO A 246 -21.52 3.80 -6.46
N ALA A 247 -21.22 4.35 -5.27
CA ALA A 247 -21.59 5.71 -4.90
C ALA A 247 -20.96 6.75 -5.82
N GLN A 248 -19.67 6.62 -6.05
CA GLN A 248 -18.89 7.52 -6.92
C GLN A 248 -19.43 7.52 -8.36
N GLN A 249 -19.76 6.33 -8.89
CA GLN A 249 -20.26 6.17 -10.25
C GLN A 249 -21.66 6.77 -10.43
N LEU A 250 -22.57 6.49 -9.51
CA LEU A 250 -23.93 7.08 -9.54
C LEU A 250 -23.86 8.62 -9.44
N SER A 251 -23.06 9.14 -8.51
CA SER A 251 -22.92 10.58 -8.29
C SER A 251 -22.27 11.29 -9.49
N ARG A 252 -21.33 10.65 -10.19
CA ARG A 252 -20.76 11.19 -11.42
C ARG A 252 -21.80 11.30 -12.53
N VAL A 253 -22.62 10.26 -12.74
CA VAL A 253 -23.68 10.30 -13.75
C VAL A 253 -24.68 11.40 -13.42
N TYR A 254 -25.08 11.53 -12.16
CA TYR A 254 -25.95 12.63 -11.74
C TYR A 254 -25.36 14.00 -12.02
N THR A 255 -24.08 14.18 -11.73
CA THR A 255 -23.39 15.49 -11.91
C THR A 255 -23.24 15.88 -13.37
N LEU A 256 -22.97 14.93 -14.28
CA LEU A 256 -22.63 15.23 -15.67
C LEU A 256 -23.75 14.97 -16.68
N ALA A 257 -24.73 14.16 -16.32
CA ALA A 257 -25.84 13.75 -17.19
C ALA A 257 -27.08 13.39 -16.37
N PRO A 258 -27.65 14.34 -15.57
CA PRO A 258 -28.78 14.08 -14.67
C PRO A 258 -30.02 13.58 -15.44
N GLU A 259 -30.18 13.95 -16.70
CA GLU A 259 -31.23 13.49 -17.61
C GLU A 259 -31.21 11.96 -17.85
N THR A 260 -30.19 11.27 -17.44
CA THR A 260 -30.09 9.79 -17.53
C THR A 260 -31.06 9.11 -16.58
N PHE A 261 -31.38 9.75 -15.45
CA PHE A 261 -32.26 9.19 -14.44
C PHE A 261 -33.73 9.44 -14.76
N THR A 262 -34.56 8.45 -14.49
CA THR A 262 -36.03 8.64 -14.43
C THR A 262 -36.41 9.23 -13.09
N ASP A 263 -37.68 9.79 -12.99
CA ASP A 263 -38.19 10.33 -11.74
C ASP A 263 -38.20 9.28 -10.61
N GLU A 264 -38.53 8.01 -10.95
CA GLU A 264 -38.52 6.90 -9.99
C GLU A 264 -37.10 6.58 -9.51
N GLU A 265 -36.11 6.64 -10.41
CA GLU A 265 -34.71 6.43 -10.06
C GLU A 265 -34.16 7.58 -9.21
N MET A 266 -34.61 8.81 -9.42
CA MET A 266 -34.27 9.94 -8.55
C MET A 266 -34.86 9.77 -7.14
N VAL A 267 -36.06 9.28 -6.99
CA VAL A 267 -36.65 8.93 -5.66
C VAL A 267 -35.79 7.83 -4.99
N ALA A 268 -35.30 6.86 -5.77
CA ALA A 268 -34.40 5.83 -5.24
C ALA A 268 -33.04 6.42 -4.84
N MET A 269 -32.45 7.36 -5.63
CA MET A 269 -31.26 8.09 -5.25
C MET A 269 -31.43 8.82 -3.91
N ASP A 270 -32.52 9.55 -3.72
CA ASP A 270 -32.82 10.26 -2.47
C ASP A 270 -32.97 9.29 -1.28
N THR A 271 -33.48 8.09 -1.55
CA THR A 271 -33.66 7.04 -0.53
C THR A 271 -32.31 6.45 -0.08
N TYR A 272 -31.44 6.15 -1.03
CA TYR A 272 -30.13 5.52 -0.72
C TYR A 272 -29.05 6.52 -0.32
N PHE A 273 -29.14 7.78 -0.76
CA PHE A 273 -28.20 8.84 -0.40
C PHE A 273 -28.88 9.85 0.51
N GLY A 274 -28.59 9.79 1.81
CA GLY A 274 -29.09 10.79 2.74
C GLY A 274 -28.58 12.20 2.40
N ASN A 275 -29.36 13.23 2.71
CA ASN A 275 -29.00 14.65 2.53
C ASN A 275 -28.49 14.98 1.11
N GLU A 276 -29.05 14.36 0.08
CA GLU A 276 -28.63 14.56 -1.32
C GLU A 276 -27.12 14.36 -1.52
N GLY A 277 -26.54 13.37 -0.83
CA GLY A 277 -25.10 13.12 -0.80
C GLY A 277 -24.48 12.91 -2.19
N TYR A 278 -25.27 12.45 -3.18
CA TYR A 278 -24.86 12.29 -4.57
C TYR A 278 -24.50 13.63 -5.26
N THR A 279 -24.97 14.76 -4.73
CA THR A 279 -24.66 16.10 -5.26
C THR A 279 -23.25 16.57 -4.89
N ARG A 280 -22.62 15.92 -3.89
CA ARG A 280 -21.28 16.25 -3.38
C ARG A 280 -20.17 15.49 -4.08
N TYR A 281 -20.38 15.15 -5.35
CA TYR A 281 -19.39 14.45 -6.15
C TYR A 281 -18.06 15.19 -6.26
N ASP A 282 -16.97 14.51 -5.94
CA ASP A 282 -15.60 14.91 -6.22
C ASP A 282 -14.89 13.80 -6.98
N ALA A 283 -14.24 14.11 -8.11
CA ALA A 283 -13.61 13.11 -8.98
C ALA A 283 -12.45 12.37 -8.30
N THR A 284 -11.84 12.96 -7.25
CA THR A 284 -10.64 12.45 -6.59
C THR A 284 -10.89 11.86 -5.21
N LEU A 285 -12.12 12.00 -4.67
CA LEU A 285 -12.44 11.59 -3.31
C LEU A 285 -13.89 11.11 -3.20
N ALA A 286 -14.08 9.81 -3.08
CA ALA A 286 -15.41 9.21 -2.94
C ALA A 286 -16.04 9.40 -1.54
N ASP A 287 -15.27 9.84 -0.55
CA ASP A 287 -15.75 9.99 0.83
C ASP A 287 -16.90 10.99 0.95
N PHE A 288 -16.94 12.03 0.12
CA PHE A 288 -18.02 13.03 0.15
C PHE A 288 -19.38 12.45 -0.22
N THR A 289 -19.43 11.51 -1.15
CA THR A 289 -20.66 10.83 -1.56
C THR A 289 -20.95 9.59 -0.72
N LYS A 290 -19.91 8.78 -0.44
CA LYS A 290 -20.01 7.55 0.31
C LYS A 290 -20.50 7.75 1.75
N ASN A 291 -20.05 8.81 2.42
CA ASN A 291 -20.39 9.05 3.83
C ASN A 291 -21.86 9.37 4.05
N ASP A 292 -22.54 9.80 3.00
CA ASP A 292 -23.98 10.10 3.03
C ASP A 292 -24.88 8.94 2.59
N LEU A 293 -24.28 7.77 2.30
CA LEU A 293 -25.06 6.57 2.04
C LEU A 293 -25.86 6.14 3.28
N SER A 294 -27.14 5.92 3.10
CA SER A 294 -28.07 5.33 4.08
C SER A 294 -27.81 3.82 4.14
N THR A 295 -26.74 3.40 4.83
CA THR A 295 -26.25 2.01 4.82
C THR A 295 -27.32 1.02 5.27
N ASP A 296 -28.10 1.36 6.30
CA ASP A 296 -29.16 0.47 6.82
C ASP A 296 -30.23 0.21 5.75
N VAL A 297 -30.66 1.26 5.04
CA VAL A 297 -31.60 1.15 3.93
C VAL A 297 -31.07 0.28 2.79
N ILE A 298 -29.78 0.49 2.44
CA ILE A 298 -29.13 -0.32 1.40
C ILE A 298 -28.98 -1.78 1.84
N LEU A 299 -28.70 -2.04 3.12
CA LEU A 299 -28.59 -3.41 3.63
C LEU A 299 -29.94 -4.14 3.66
N GLU A 300 -31.03 -3.42 3.83
CA GLU A 300 -32.42 -3.95 3.74
C GLU A 300 -32.80 -4.19 2.29
N ASP A 301 -32.47 -3.28 1.36
CA ASP A 301 -32.79 -3.38 -0.08
C ASP A 301 -31.56 -3.39 -0.98
N LYS A 302 -30.67 -4.37 -0.77
CA LYS A 302 -29.48 -4.56 -1.61
C LYS A 302 -29.85 -4.76 -3.09
N ALA A 303 -30.92 -5.48 -3.36
CA ALA A 303 -31.33 -5.78 -4.72
C ALA A 303 -31.76 -4.52 -5.48
N GLY A 304 -32.52 -3.62 -4.84
CA GLY A 304 -32.92 -2.33 -5.39
C GLY A 304 -31.73 -1.43 -5.67
N PHE A 305 -30.83 -1.27 -4.71
CA PHE A 305 -29.62 -0.48 -4.87
C PHE A 305 -28.74 -0.97 -6.04
N PHE A 306 -28.41 -2.24 -6.09
CA PHE A 306 -27.59 -2.79 -7.18
C PHE A 306 -28.34 -2.84 -8.52
N LYS A 307 -29.67 -2.95 -8.54
CA LYS A 307 -30.47 -2.80 -9.76
C LYS A 307 -30.37 -1.38 -10.31
N LEU A 308 -30.54 -0.36 -9.47
CA LEU A 308 -30.34 1.05 -9.84
C LEU A 308 -28.94 1.25 -10.43
N TRP A 309 -27.90 0.85 -9.69
CA TRP A 309 -26.52 0.98 -10.11
C TRP A 309 -26.25 0.32 -11.47
N LEU A 310 -26.69 -0.92 -11.69
CA LEU A 310 -26.52 -1.63 -12.96
C LEU A 310 -27.31 -1.00 -14.09
N THR A 311 -28.52 -0.50 -13.82
CA THR A 311 -29.39 0.09 -14.85
C THR A 311 -28.80 1.41 -15.37
N VAL A 312 -28.39 2.29 -14.47
CA VAL A 312 -27.73 3.56 -14.82
C VAL A 312 -26.38 3.29 -15.51
N GLY A 313 -25.60 2.33 -15.00
CA GLY A 313 -24.30 1.96 -15.60
C GLY A 313 -24.42 1.39 -17.01
N ARG A 314 -25.52 0.68 -17.34
CA ARG A 314 -25.77 0.22 -18.72
C ARG A 314 -26.08 1.36 -19.70
N ARG A 315 -26.72 2.44 -19.20
CA ARG A 315 -27.01 3.62 -20.03
C ARG A 315 -25.76 4.48 -20.22
N ARG A 316 -24.92 4.62 -19.17
CA ARG A 316 -23.73 5.47 -19.19
C ARG A 316 -22.46 4.73 -18.72
N PRO A 317 -22.05 3.66 -19.42
CA PRO A 317 -20.84 2.90 -19.08
C PRO A 317 -19.58 3.77 -19.21
N ASP A 318 -19.61 4.79 -20.09
CA ASP A 318 -18.55 5.79 -20.25
C ASP A 318 -18.29 6.54 -18.96
N LEU A 319 -19.32 7.08 -18.31
CA LEU A 319 -19.18 7.84 -17.07
C LEU A 319 -18.84 6.94 -15.87
N TYR A 320 -19.25 5.67 -15.87
CA TYR A 320 -18.85 4.70 -14.85
C TYR A 320 -17.37 4.38 -14.93
N LEU A 321 -16.84 4.16 -16.14
CA LEU A 321 -15.42 3.94 -16.33
C LEU A 321 -14.62 5.19 -15.97
N ASP A 322 -15.10 6.34 -16.39
CA ASP A 322 -14.45 7.62 -16.14
C ASP A 322 -14.42 7.97 -14.64
N ALA A 323 -15.49 7.68 -13.88
CA ALA A 323 -15.49 7.81 -12.42
C ALA A 323 -14.38 7.00 -11.75
N LEU A 324 -14.19 5.75 -12.17
CA LEU A 324 -13.15 4.88 -11.66
C LEU A 324 -11.75 5.38 -12.06
N LEU A 325 -11.57 5.75 -13.34
CA LEU A 325 -10.28 6.20 -13.85
C LEU A 325 -9.82 7.53 -13.24
N GLU A 326 -10.74 8.48 -13.02
CA GLU A 326 -10.40 9.76 -12.39
C GLU A 326 -9.96 9.59 -10.93
N LEU A 327 -10.65 8.73 -10.18
CA LEU A 327 -10.31 8.42 -8.80
C LEU A 327 -8.92 7.78 -8.70
N ASP A 328 -8.58 6.90 -9.64
CA ASP A 328 -7.35 6.12 -9.65
C ASP A 328 -6.23 6.71 -10.52
N LEU A 329 -6.50 7.83 -11.18
CA LEU A 329 -5.55 8.44 -12.11
C LEU A 329 -4.15 8.68 -11.54
N PRO A 330 -3.98 9.07 -10.26
CA PRO A 330 -2.65 9.22 -9.65
C PRO A 330 -1.84 7.91 -9.61
N PHE A 331 -2.47 6.74 -9.55
CA PHE A 331 -1.79 5.44 -9.65
C PHE A 331 -1.37 5.09 -11.09
N LEU A 332 -2.08 5.63 -12.08
CA LEU A 332 -1.92 5.22 -13.48
C LEU A 332 -1.03 6.20 -14.26
N TYR A 333 -1.11 7.49 -13.96
CA TYR A 333 -0.48 8.55 -14.75
C TYR A 333 0.77 9.12 -14.08
N PRO A 334 1.99 8.86 -14.64
CA PRO A 334 3.26 9.24 -14.03
C PRO A 334 3.51 10.75 -13.92
N TYR A 335 2.76 11.58 -14.62
CA TYR A 335 2.97 13.03 -14.65
C TYR A 335 1.92 13.83 -13.87
N ARG A 336 0.83 13.17 -13.44
CA ARG A 336 -0.18 13.84 -12.64
C ARG A 336 0.22 13.78 -11.17
N ALA A 337 0.46 14.95 -10.59
CA ALA A 337 0.48 15.06 -9.17
C ALA A 337 -0.94 14.82 -8.64
N TYR A 338 -1.04 14.26 -7.45
CA TYR A 338 -2.29 14.19 -6.73
C TYR A 338 -2.90 15.59 -6.64
N ALA A 339 -4.11 15.77 -7.16
CA ALA A 339 -4.80 17.06 -7.21
C ALA A 339 -5.99 17.10 -6.25
N GLY A 340 -6.06 16.20 -5.28
CA GLY A 340 -7.15 16.15 -4.31
C GLY A 340 -7.02 17.19 -3.20
N THR A 341 -8.11 17.42 -2.50
CA THR A 341 -8.18 18.28 -1.31
C THR A 341 -7.43 17.69 -0.10
N ALA A 342 -7.10 16.39 -0.13
CA ALA A 342 -6.30 15.72 0.89
C ALA A 342 -4.81 15.89 0.61
N LYS A 343 -4.00 15.99 1.66
CA LYS A 343 -2.53 16.00 1.54
C LYS A 343 -2.05 14.69 0.94
N TYR A 344 -1.06 14.76 0.05
CA TYR A 344 -0.46 13.58 -0.59
C TYR A 344 0.07 12.57 0.44
N ILE A 345 0.74 13.06 1.47
CA ILE A 345 1.09 12.31 2.66
C ILE A 345 0.34 12.96 3.82
N GLU A 346 -0.59 12.23 4.40
CA GLU A 346 -1.20 12.65 5.65
C GLU A 346 -0.16 12.59 6.76
N THR A 347 0.51 13.70 6.92
CA THR A 347 1.31 13.98 8.09
C THR A 347 0.62 15.10 8.84
N GLY A 348 0.60 15.02 10.12
CA GLY A 348 0.36 16.22 10.87
C GLY A 348 -1.07 16.52 11.22
N MET A 349 -1.84 15.52 11.58
CA MET A 349 -2.56 15.80 12.79
C MET A 349 -1.50 15.97 13.87
N SER A 350 -1.46 17.15 14.46
CA SER A 350 -0.72 17.48 15.65
C SER A 350 -0.81 16.30 16.64
N PRO A 351 0.18 16.03 17.47
CA PRO A 351 0.08 15.09 18.59
C PRO A 351 -1.18 15.26 19.45
N ARG A 352 -1.89 16.39 19.34
CA ARG A 352 -3.24 16.62 19.87
C ARG A 352 -4.24 15.53 19.50
N ALA A 353 -4.08 14.86 18.36
CA ALA A 353 -4.89 13.70 17.98
C ALA A 353 -4.91 12.61 19.07
N LEU A 354 -3.82 12.46 19.84
CA LEU A 354 -3.73 11.50 20.93
C LEU A 354 -4.29 12.02 22.24
N THR A 355 -4.28 13.34 22.48
CA THR A 355 -4.73 13.94 23.76
C THR A 355 -6.18 14.37 23.73
N MET A 356 -6.70 14.76 22.58
CA MET A 356 -8.04 15.30 22.41
C MET A 356 -9.15 14.47 23.09
N PRO A 357 -9.19 13.13 22.95
CA PRO A 357 -10.23 12.32 23.60
C PRO A 357 -10.12 12.27 25.12
N PHE A 358 -8.97 12.63 25.68
CA PHE A 358 -8.72 12.64 27.14
C PHE A 358 -8.72 14.05 27.73
N GLY A 359 -9.11 15.07 26.94
CA GLY A 359 -9.14 16.47 27.38
C GLY A 359 -7.74 17.06 27.59
N GLY A 360 -6.72 16.47 26.98
CA GLY A 360 -5.34 16.96 27.11
C GLY A 360 -5.03 18.13 26.18
N ASP A 361 -4.03 18.93 26.57
CA ASP A 361 -3.52 20.06 25.80
C ASP A 361 -2.75 19.63 24.54
N ASP A 362 -2.51 20.60 23.65
CA ASP A 362 -1.65 20.41 22.50
C ASP A 362 -0.22 20.06 22.93
N MET A 363 0.35 19.03 22.31
CA MET A 363 1.76 18.70 22.52
C MET A 363 2.63 19.72 21.77
N ASN A 364 3.59 20.30 22.49
CA ASN A 364 4.49 21.29 21.94
C ASN A 364 5.54 20.63 21.02
N GLN A 365 5.44 20.89 19.73
CA GLN A 365 6.51 20.55 18.81
C GLN A 365 7.69 21.53 18.97
N PRO A 366 8.96 21.06 18.84
CA PRO A 366 10.11 21.93 19.00
C PRO A 366 10.11 23.12 18.04
N ALA A 367 10.03 24.34 18.58
CA ALA A 367 9.96 25.58 17.78
C ALA A 367 11.14 25.73 16.82
N ARG A 368 12.34 25.24 17.21
CA ARG A 368 13.56 25.28 16.37
C ARG A 368 13.42 24.60 15.02
N PHE A 369 12.52 23.65 14.85
CA PHE A 369 12.29 22.92 13.60
C PHE A 369 11.05 23.40 12.84
N LYS A 370 10.36 24.43 13.34
CA LYS A 370 9.13 24.94 12.70
C LYS A 370 9.32 25.24 11.23
N GLY A 371 10.37 26.00 10.86
CA GLY A 371 10.63 26.32 9.45
C GLY A 371 10.90 25.10 8.57
N VAL A 372 11.51 24.04 9.11
CA VAL A 372 11.71 22.78 8.38
C VAL A 372 10.37 22.05 8.20
N ARG A 373 9.53 21.99 9.23
CA ARG A 373 8.20 21.39 9.14
C ARG A 373 7.31 22.13 8.14
N ASP A 374 7.28 23.46 8.20
CA ASP A 374 6.51 24.29 7.28
C ASP A 374 6.96 24.03 5.82
N TRP A 375 8.28 23.95 5.59
CA TRP A 375 8.83 23.61 4.28
C TRP A 375 8.45 22.19 3.83
N LEU A 376 8.52 21.20 4.72
CA LEU A 376 8.10 19.82 4.44
C LEU A 376 6.60 19.75 4.11
N ASP A 377 5.77 20.49 4.84
CA ASP A 377 4.33 20.54 4.59
C ASP A 377 4.02 21.12 3.22
N GLU A 378 4.67 22.21 2.86
CA GLU A 378 4.48 22.89 1.59
C GLU A 378 4.96 22.07 0.40
N HIS A 379 6.16 21.46 0.48
CA HIS A 379 6.84 20.87 -0.68
C HIS A 379 6.78 19.36 -0.75
N ILE A 380 6.57 18.68 0.36
CA ILE A 380 6.58 17.20 0.41
C ILE A 380 5.19 16.66 0.72
N TRP A 381 4.60 17.07 1.85
CA TRP A 381 3.35 16.48 2.32
C TRP A 381 2.15 16.86 1.47
N SER A 382 2.09 18.10 1.05
CA SER A 382 0.99 18.65 0.25
C SER A 382 1.13 18.31 -1.23
N THR A 383 2.36 18.31 -1.77
CA THR A 383 2.61 18.20 -3.22
C THR A 383 3.21 16.89 -3.68
N GLY A 384 3.66 16.01 -2.76
CA GLY A 384 4.41 14.81 -3.13
C GLY A 384 5.74 15.14 -3.80
N ALA A 385 6.41 16.21 -3.37
CA ALA A 385 7.70 16.68 -3.90
C ALA A 385 7.68 16.97 -5.42
N ARG A 386 6.53 17.33 -5.98
CA ARG A 386 6.35 17.57 -7.42
C ARG A 386 7.37 18.55 -7.99
N ASP A 387 7.68 19.59 -7.25
CA ASP A 387 8.54 20.69 -7.67
C ASP A 387 10.05 20.40 -7.44
N ILE A 388 10.39 19.25 -6.85
CA ILE A 388 11.77 18.83 -6.59
C ILE A 388 12.17 17.76 -7.62
N PRO A 389 13.00 18.07 -8.64
CA PRO A 389 13.25 17.17 -9.78
C PRO A 389 13.72 15.77 -9.42
N ALA A 390 14.56 15.62 -8.37
CA ALA A 390 15.08 14.32 -7.96
C ALA A 390 14.04 13.51 -7.17
N LEU A 391 13.21 14.16 -6.35
CA LEU A 391 12.27 13.49 -5.46
C LEU A 391 10.93 13.20 -6.12
N ARG A 392 10.49 14.00 -7.08
CA ARG A 392 9.21 13.82 -7.77
C ARG A 392 8.98 12.43 -8.34
N TRP A 393 10.05 11.72 -8.75
CA TRP A 393 9.95 10.38 -9.29
C TRP A 393 9.72 9.32 -8.20
N VAL A 394 10.33 9.52 -7.02
CA VAL A 394 10.21 8.62 -5.88
C VAL A 394 8.82 8.73 -5.25
N PHE A 395 8.29 9.95 -5.18
CA PHE A 395 6.96 10.22 -4.62
C PHE A 395 5.81 10.06 -5.63
N ASN A 396 6.12 9.70 -6.88
CA ASN A 396 5.10 9.53 -7.91
C ASN A 396 4.53 8.11 -7.93
N ALA A 397 3.25 8.00 -7.61
CA ALA A 397 2.57 6.72 -7.52
C ALA A 397 2.57 5.97 -8.86
N GLY A 398 2.27 6.67 -9.96
CA GLY A 398 2.25 6.08 -11.29
C GLY A 398 3.60 5.46 -11.66
N VAL A 399 4.72 6.13 -11.35
CA VAL A 399 6.07 5.58 -11.62
C VAL A 399 6.29 4.26 -10.90
N VAL A 400 5.95 4.19 -9.61
CA VAL A 400 6.14 2.97 -8.79
C VAL A 400 5.26 1.83 -9.29
N ILE A 401 4.00 2.11 -9.60
CA ILE A 401 3.06 1.12 -10.13
C ILE A 401 3.51 0.62 -11.51
N TRP A 402 3.93 1.51 -12.41
CA TRP A 402 4.47 1.07 -13.71
C TRP A 402 5.73 0.25 -13.58
N LEU A 403 6.64 0.55 -12.64
CA LEU A 403 7.81 -0.31 -12.36
C LEU A 403 7.38 -1.71 -11.90
N MET A 404 6.35 -1.81 -11.07
CA MET A 404 5.78 -3.09 -10.64
C MET A 404 5.20 -3.86 -11.83
N LEU A 405 4.34 -3.24 -12.64
CA LEU A 405 3.72 -3.86 -13.80
C LEU A 405 4.76 -4.28 -14.84
N LEU A 406 5.74 -3.44 -15.16
CA LEU A 406 6.84 -3.76 -16.07
C LEU A 406 7.70 -4.91 -15.54
N SER A 407 7.92 -5.00 -14.22
CA SER A 407 8.60 -6.15 -13.61
C SER A 407 7.84 -7.46 -13.83
N ALA A 408 6.51 -7.43 -13.71
CA ALA A 408 5.65 -8.58 -13.95
C ALA A 408 5.63 -8.97 -15.43
N LEU A 409 5.47 -7.99 -16.32
CA LEU A 409 5.52 -8.20 -17.78
C LEU A 409 6.88 -8.77 -18.22
N PHE A 410 7.99 -8.27 -17.64
CA PHE A 410 9.31 -8.81 -17.88
C PHE A 410 9.44 -10.26 -17.41
N ALA A 411 8.89 -10.61 -16.25
CA ALA A 411 8.86 -11.99 -15.77
C ALA A 411 8.07 -12.91 -16.72
N MET A 412 6.93 -12.47 -17.24
CA MET A 412 6.15 -13.18 -18.26
C MET A 412 6.94 -13.34 -19.56
N TYR A 413 7.49 -12.25 -20.08
CA TYR A 413 8.29 -12.24 -21.32
C TYR A 413 9.51 -13.17 -21.23
N THR A 414 10.15 -13.23 -20.06
CA THR A 414 11.28 -14.13 -19.82
C THR A 414 10.88 -15.56 -19.50
N GLY A 415 9.58 -15.89 -19.43
CA GLY A 415 9.09 -17.21 -19.04
C GLY A 415 9.34 -17.57 -17.58
N ASN A 416 9.64 -16.57 -16.75
CA ASN A 416 9.92 -16.78 -15.33
C ASN A 416 8.62 -16.77 -14.51
N TRP A 417 7.85 -17.86 -14.65
CA TRP A 417 6.55 -18.01 -14.01
C TRP A 417 6.60 -18.04 -12.48
N LYS A 418 7.73 -18.46 -11.90
CA LYS A 418 7.93 -18.44 -10.45
C LYS A 418 7.96 -16.99 -9.95
N ARG A 419 8.73 -16.13 -10.62
CA ARG A 419 8.79 -14.71 -10.31
C ARG A 419 7.45 -14.01 -10.56
N PHE A 420 6.83 -14.28 -11.70
CA PHE A 420 5.51 -13.75 -12.02
C PHE A 420 4.49 -14.10 -10.94
N GLY A 421 4.47 -15.37 -10.48
CA GLY A 421 3.60 -15.81 -9.39
C GLY A 421 3.80 -15.03 -8.09
N ILE A 422 5.02 -14.64 -7.74
CA ILE A 422 5.29 -13.80 -6.55
C ILE A 422 4.80 -12.37 -6.77
N LEU A 423 5.04 -11.81 -7.97
CA LEU A 423 4.64 -10.44 -8.32
C LEU A 423 3.12 -10.26 -8.44
N LEU A 424 2.36 -11.34 -8.59
CA LEU A 424 0.89 -11.28 -8.58
C LEU A 424 0.35 -10.75 -7.25
N LEU A 425 0.99 -11.04 -6.11
CA LEU A 425 0.48 -10.57 -4.82
C LEU A 425 0.43 -9.05 -4.70
N PRO A 426 1.51 -8.29 -4.96
CA PRO A 426 1.41 -6.83 -4.96
C PRO A 426 0.48 -6.27 -6.03
N ILE A 427 0.32 -6.93 -7.19
CA ILE A 427 -0.64 -6.51 -8.22
C ILE A 427 -2.08 -6.69 -7.72
N LEU A 428 -2.39 -7.81 -7.09
CA LEU A 428 -3.72 -8.04 -6.51
C LEU A 428 -4.01 -7.08 -5.35
N LEU A 429 -3.01 -6.79 -4.52
CA LEU A 429 -3.14 -5.77 -3.47
C LEU A 429 -3.44 -4.40 -4.08
N TRP A 430 -2.71 -4.00 -5.13
CA TRP A 430 -3.00 -2.76 -5.85
C TRP A 430 -4.43 -2.77 -6.42
N GLY A 431 -4.86 -3.90 -7.01
CA GLY A 431 -6.24 -4.07 -7.46
C GLY A 431 -7.29 -3.82 -6.37
N THR A 432 -6.99 -4.14 -5.10
CA THR A 432 -7.91 -3.82 -3.99
C THR A 432 -7.95 -2.32 -3.67
N TYR A 433 -6.87 -1.58 -3.95
CA TYR A 433 -6.84 -0.13 -3.74
C TYR A 433 -7.60 0.64 -4.79
N LEU A 434 -7.69 0.11 -6.03
CA LEU A 434 -8.52 0.69 -7.10
C LEU A 434 -10.03 0.66 -6.76
N LEU A 435 -10.43 -0.12 -5.78
CA LEU A 435 -11.81 -0.16 -5.28
C LEU A 435 -11.99 0.70 -4.01
N GLY A 436 -10.96 1.43 -3.62
CA GLY A 436 -10.98 2.30 -2.44
C GLY A 436 -11.60 3.67 -2.71
N PRO A 437 -11.87 4.46 -1.65
CA PRO A 437 -12.51 5.76 -1.77
C PRO A 437 -11.59 6.88 -2.24
N VAL A 438 -10.29 6.68 -2.17
CA VAL A 438 -9.30 7.73 -2.45
C VAL A 438 -7.91 7.13 -2.68
N MET A 439 -7.11 7.78 -3.50
CA MET A 439 -5.69 7.48 -3.61
C MET A 439 -4.87 8.39 -2.68
N GLN A 440 -4.10 7.79 -1.76
CA GLN A 440 -3.19 8.51 -0.85
C GLN A 440 -1.78 7.96 -0.92
N GLY A 441 -0.77 8.78 -0.57
CA GLY A 441 0.63 8.36 -0.57
C GLY A 441 0.93 7.18 0.36
N ARG A 442 0.17 7.02 1.46
CA ARG A 442 0.28 5.86 2.36
C ARG A 442 -0.11 4.54 1.68
N TYR A 443 -0.99 4.55 0.69
CA TYR A 443 -1.35 3.35 -0.08
C TYR A 443 -0.26 2.98 -1.10
N LEU A 444 0.59 3.92 -1.48
CA LEU A 444 1.75 3.68 -2.31
C LEU A 444 2.91 3.04 -1.52
N TYR A 445 3.00 3.30 -0.22
CA TYR A 445 4.14 2.93 0.60
C TYR A 445 4.50 1.43 0.58
N PRO A 446 3.54 0.48 0.61
CA PRO A 446 3.85 -0.94 0.48
C PRO A 446 4.63 -1.28 -0.80
N PHE A 447 4.28 -0.65 -1.93
CA PHE A 447 4.94 -0.89 -3.22
C PHE A 447 6.34 -0.30 -3.26
N ILE A 448 6.56 0.86 -2.62
CA ILE A 448 7.89 1.45 -2.45
C ILE A 448 8.78 0.53 -1.60
N CYS A 449 8.26 0.00 -0.49
CA CYS A 449 9.00 -0.95 0.36
C CYS A 449 9.40 -2.22 -0.41
N MET A 450 8.63 -2.62 -1.41
CA MET A 450 8.91 -3.79 -2.23
C MET A 450 9.81 -3.51 -3.45
N LEU A 451 10.09 -2.24 -3.82
CA LEU A 451 10.88 -1.92 -5.00
C LEU A 451 12.21 -2.71 -5.10
N PRO A 452 13.01 -2.85 -4.03
CA PRO A 452 14.23 -3.66 -4.11
C PRO A 452 13.97 -5.13 -4.45
N LEU A 453 12.83 -5.69 -4.03
CA LEU A 453 12.42 -7.06 -4.34
C LEU A 453 11.87 -7.19 -5.76
N LEU A 454 11.12 -6.19 -6.23
CA LEU A 454 10.58 -6.16 -7.59
C LEU A 454 11.71 -6.10 -8.64
N LEU A 455 12.81 -5.44 -8.31
CA LEU A 455 13.96 -5.26 -9.20
C LEU A 455 15.03 -6.34 -9.03
N ALA A 456 15.09 -7.01 -7.86
CA ALA A 456 16.05 -8.09 -7.60
C ALA A 456 15.68 -9.35 -8.41
N VAL A 457 16.61 -9.79 -9.27
CA VAL A 457 16.45 -11.01 -10.08
C VAL A 457 17.54 -12.00 -9.70
N PRO A 458 17.21 -13.21 -9.23
CA PRO A 458 18.18 -14.26 -9.00
C PRO A 458 18.81 -14.74 -10.32
N LYS A 459 20.13 -14.96 -10.34
CA LYS A 459 20.88 -15.33 -11.55
C LYS A 459 20.46 -16.69 -12.14
N GLU A 460 20.08 -17.62 -11.30
CA GLU A 460 19.62 -18.96 -11.70
C GLU A 460 18.33 -18.91 -12.53
N TRP A 461 17.55 -17.84 -12.42
CA TRP A 461 16.38 -17.61 -13.24
C TRP A 461 16.70 -17.07 -14.64
N GLU A 462 17.92 -16.59 -14.86
CA GLU A 462 18.41 -16.20 -16.20
C GLU A 462 18.94 -17.42 -16.98
N THR A 463 19.49 -18.44 -16.28
CA THR A 463 20.15 -19.59 -16.92
C THR A 463 19.19 -20.65 -17.44
N GLU A 464 17.96 -20.74 -16.99
CA GLU A 464 16.94 -21.65 -17.56
C GLU A 464 16.63 -21.34 -19.06
N ARG A 465 17.06 -20.18 -19.58
CA ARG A 465 16.88 -19.79 -20.99
C ARG A 465 18.08 -20.06 -21.91
N THR A 466 19.25 -20.21 -21.40
CA THR A 466 20.45 -20.44 -22.23
C THR A 466 20.56 -21.87 -22.72
N VAL A 467 19.74 -22.80 -22.23
CA VAL A 467 19.69 -24.20 -22.68
C VAL A 467 18.55 -24.49 -23.66
N GLY A 468 17.53 -23.61 -23.74
CA GLY A 468 16.48 -23.68 -24.77
C GLY A 468 16.78 -22.62 -25.84
N ALA A 469 17.19 -23.06 -27.03
CA ALA A 469 17.49 -22.22 -28.19
C ALA A 469 16.49 -21.05 -28.31
N LEU A 470 17.02 -19.83 -28.38
CA LEU A 470 16.29 -18.70 -28.96
C LEU A 470 15.64 -19.19 -30.28
N PRO A 471 14.33 -19.06 -30.43
CA PRO A 471 13.79 -19.17 -31.78
C PRO A 471 14.52 -18.10 -32.59
N GLN A 472 15.24 -18.54 -33.62
CA GLN A 472 15.83 -17.61 -34.58
C GLN A 472 14.70 -16.69 -35.01
N VAL A 473 14.77 -15.43 -34.57
CA VAL A 473 13.94 -14.38 -35.15
C VAL A 473 14.35 -14.38 -36.62
N ARG A 474 13.53 -15.04 -37.47
CA ARG A 474 13.61 -14.79 -38.88
C ARG A 474 13.57 -13.27 -39.00
N GLU A 475 14.62 -12.72 -39.57
CA GLU A 475 14.67 -11.34 -40.02
C GLU A 475 13.49 -11.11 -40.95
N THR A 476 12.35 -10.79 -40.39
CA THR A 476 11.25 -10.21 -41.15
C THR A 476 11.74 -8.81 -41.46
N ARG A 477 12.19 -8.62 -42.70
CA ARG A 477 12.60 -7.33 -43.27
C ARG A 477 11.67 -6.26 -42.71
N ILE A 478 12.23 -5.34 -41.95
CA ILE A 478 11.62 -4.06 -41.63
C ILE A 478 11.45 -3.37 -42.99
N VAL A 479 10.26 -3.46 -43.59
CA VAL A 479 9.90 -2.62 -44.72
C VAL A 479 9.91 -1.19 -44.15
N ALA A 480 10.90 -0.45 -44.57
CA ALA A 480 11.07 0.94 -44.22
C ALA A 480 9.80 1.71 -44.65
N PHE A 481 9.08 2.24 -43.68
CA PHE A 481 8.03 3.22 -43.91
C PHE A 481 8.65 4.58 -44.33
N SER A 482 9.21 4.62 -45.53
CA SER A 482 9.79 5.84 -46.13
C SER A 482 8.95 6.42 -47.28
N SER A 483 7.66 6.08 -47.38
CA SER A 483 6.83 6.56 -48.50
C SER A 483 5.44 7.09 -48.08
N LEU A 484 5.30 7.71 -46.90
CA LEU A 484 4.12 8.52 -46.64
C LEU A 484 4.48 10.02 -46.87
N ARG A 485 4.31 10.47 -48.15
CA ARG A 485 4.25 11.91 -48.48
C ARG A 485 2.89 12.42 -48.09
N PHE A 486 2.85 13.36 -47.13
CA PHE A 486 1.65 14.17 -46.87
C PHE A 486 1.49 15.19 -47.97
N PRO A 487 0.28 15.42 -48.50
CA PRO A 487 0.02 16.53 -49.42
C PRO A 487 0.13 17.88 -48.69
N PRO A 488 0.54 18.94 -49.41
CA PRO A 488 0.64 20.26 -48.79
C PRO A 488 -0.75 20.84 -48.49
N ARG A 489 -0.87 21.46 -47.32
CA ARG A 489 -2.04 22.22 -46.91
C ARG A 489 -2.13 23.47 -47.80
N THR A 490 -3.21 23.63 -48.48
CA THR A 490 -3.74 24.91 -48.97
C THR A 490 -4.76 25.43 -47.99
#